data_0bda7e860695fe32687321ed76f5d7c0
#
_entry.id   0bda7e860695fe32687321ed76f5d7c0
#
_cell.length_a   1.000
_cell.length_b   1.000
_cell.length_c   1.000
_cell.angle_alpha   90.00
_cell.angle_beta   90.00
_cell.angle_gamma   90.00
#
_symmetry.space_group_name_H-M   'P 1'
#
loop_
_entity.id
_entity.type
_entity.pdbx_description
1 polymer ?
#
loop_
_entity_poly.entity_id
_entity_poly.type
_entity_poly.pdbx_seq_one_letter_code
_entity_poly.pdbx_strand_id
1 'polypeptide(L)'
;MRQWAISFCALTLAGCAVQAEQAAAPTLSKEALATQIGEKPTSTSPPTGQQWLYGSAEGAVASRQAYRALTEYVIEQTQRPTEEYVISTVLGPKATLTEPEFIGCGRNTMAVIFDADETLIWNVGAMRYMAEQGKDFDSAIWDQWEKTGAGKALAMPGAAEALNAMREVGVTIIANTNRTAANAKGTEDALRAAGLGEFEHRKTLFLMGDTPGGSSKDGRRAIIADRYCVIAMAGDQLGDFSQLFNVPGLSVADRKTLAVNPAIMKLWGNGWFLFSNPVYGPSIRGGFDEIFTPETKWEPSE
;
A
#
# COMPACT_ATOMS: atom_id res chain seq x y z
N MET A 1 -20.87 -20.61 -75.95
CA MET A 1 -20.08 -19.37 -75.71
C MET A 1 -20.94 -18.43 -74.90
N ARG A 2 -20.75 -18.38 -73.56
CA ARG A 2 -21.36 -17.41 -72.70
C ARG A 2 -20.26 -16.92 -71.74
N GLN A 3 -19.85 -15.67 -71.93
CA GLN A 3 -18.91 -14.97 -71.03
C GLN A 3 -19.61 -14.56 -69.75
N TRP A 4 -19.03 -14.89 -68.63
CA TRP A 4 -19.44 -14.38 -67.33
C TRP A 4 -18.46 -13.29 -66.90
N ALA A 5 -18.97 -12.07 -66.76
CA ALA A 5 -18.21 -10.92 -66.21
C ALA A 5 -18.26 -11.02 -64.70
N ILE A 6 -17.09 -11.06 -64.06
CA ILE A 6 -16.94 -10.99 -62.61
C ILE A 6 -16.79 -9.52 -62.20
N SER A 7 -17.77 -9.01 -61.52
CA SER A 7 -17.77 -7.65 -60.95
C SER A 7 -17.03 -7.68 -59.62
N PHE A 8 -15.89 -6.98 -59.52
CA PHE A 8 -15.17 -6.77 -58.28
C PHE A 8 -15.84 -5.62 -57.51
N CYS A 9 -16.45 -5.95 -56.37
CA CYS A 9 -16.96 -4.97 -55.41
C CYS A 9 -15.85 -4.68 -54.40
N ALA A 10 -15.26 -3.47 -54.48
CA ALA A 10 -14.28 -3.00 -53.52
C ALA A 10 -14.99 -2.55 -52.22
N LEU A 11 -14.87 -3.34 -51.15
CA LEU A 11 -15.26 -2.89 -49.81
C LEU A 11 -14.17 -1.98 -49.28
N THR A 12 -14.48 -0.72 -49.12
CA THR A 12 -13.69 0.25 -48.35
C THR A 12 -13.99 0.02 -46.86
N LEU A 13 -13.03 -0.56 -46.14
CA LEU A 13 -13.04 -0.61 -44.68
C LEU A 13 -12.74 0.80 -44.13
N ALA A 14 -13.77 1.48 -43.67
CA ALA A 14 -13.60 2.67 -42.85
C ALA A 14 -13.15 2.24 -41.44
N GLY A 15 -11.85 2.38 -41.18
CA GLY A 15 -11.27 2.16 -39.89
C GLY A 15 -11.70 3.31 -38.95
N CYS A 16 -12.63 3.05 -38.01
CA CYS A 16 -12.83 3.91 -36.86
C CYS A 16 -11.60 3.77 -35.95
N ALA A 17 -10.69 4.72 -36.02
CA ALA A 17 -9.66 4.90 -35.01
C ALA A 17 -10.36 5.44 -33.75
N VAL A 18 -10.60 4.56 -32.78
CA VAL A 18 -10.94 4.97 -31.42
C VAL A 18 -9.66 5.54 -30.82
N GLN A 19 -9.54 6.86 -30.81
CA GLN A 19 -8.56 7.55 -30.00
C GLN A 19 -8.94 7.31 -28.53
N ALA A 20 -8.19 6.45 -27.87
CA ALA A 20 -8.18 6.38 -26.42
C ALA A 20 -7.60 7.71 -25.92
N GLU A 21 -8.47 8.60 -25.46
CA GLU A 21 -8.09 9.81 -24.74
C GLU A 21 -7.48 9.32 -23.40
N GLN A 22 -6.16 9.29 -23.35
CA GLN A 22 -5.43 9.07 -22.10
C GLN A 22 -5.78 10.26 -21.20
N ALA A 23 -6.66 10.05 -20.22
CA ALA A 23 -6.88 10.97 -19.14
C ALA A 23 -5.53 11.21 -18.47
N ALA A 24 -4.93 12.36 -18.69
CA ALA A 24 -3.72 12.78 -18.01
C ALA A 24 -3.97 12.71 -16.51
N ALA A 25 -3.09 12.04 -15.78
CA ALA A 25 -3.09 12.08 -14.32
C ALA A 25 -3.16 13.54 -13.88
N PRO A 26 -3.98 13.90 -12.87
CA PRO A 26 -4.11 15.27 -12.44
C PRO A 26 -2.75 15.76 -11.95
N THR A 27 -2.05 16.51 -12.76
CA THR A 27 -0.90 17.29 -12.37
C THR A 27 -1.40 18.37 -11.44
N LEU A 28 -1.15 18.19 -10.12
CA LEU A 28 -1.35 19.26 -9.15
C LEU A 28 -0.55 20.47 -9.63
N SER A 29 -1.22 21.54 -10.04
CA SER A 29 -0.54 22.79 -10.43
C SER A 29 0.21 23.32 -9.21
N LYS A 30 1.35 23.98 -9.44
CA LYS A 30 2.08 24.69 -8.36
C LYS A 30 1.16 25.64 -7.58
N GLU A 31 0.12 26.15 -8.20
CA GLU A 31 -0.88 27.03 -7.61
C GLU A 31 -1.87 26.28 -6.70
N ALA A 32 -2.30 25.06 -7.02
CA ALA A 32 -3.13 24.25 -6.13
C ALA A 32 -2.36 23.84 -4.86
N LEU A 33 -1.04 23.65 -4.96
CA LEU A 33 -0.16 23.42 -3.82
C LEU A 33 0.06 24.70 -3.00
N ALA A 34 0.13 25.87 -3.64
CA ALA A 34 0.34 27.17 -3.00
C ALA A 34 -0.90 27.71 -2.27
N THR A 35 -2.12 27.41 -2.74
CA THR A 35 -3.37 27.92 -2.14
C THR A 35 -3.73 27.26 -0.79
N GLN A 36 -2.99 26.23 -0.36
CA GLN A 36 -3.15 25.60 0.95
C GLN A 36 -2.29 26.21 2.06
N ILE A 37 -1.54 27.28 1.79
CA ILE A 37 -0.61 27.92 2.74
C ILE A 37 -1.31 29.11 3.41
N GLY A 38 -2.12 28.83 4.42
CA GLY A 38 -2.61 29.82 5.37
C GLY A 38 -2.06 29.55 6.77
N GLU A 39 -1.23 30.41 7.28
CA GLU A 39 -0.52 30.52 8.54
C GLU A 39 0.97 30.12 8.47
N LYS A 40 1.82 31.01 9.00
CA LYS A 40 3.28 30.85 9.00
C LYS A 40 3.64 29.66 9.90
N PRO A 41 4.32 28.63 9.38
CA PRO A 41 4.68 27.48 10.19
C PRO A 41 5.57 27.89 11.38
N THR A 42 5.35 27.27 12.53
CA THR A 42 6.18 27.48 13.73
C THR A 42 7.54 26.80 13.59
N SER A 43 7.63 25.75 12.77
CA SER A 43 8.88 25.13 12.35
C SER A 43 9.36 25.64 11.00
N THR A 44 10.67 25.84 10.85
CA THR A 44 11.28 26.33 9.61
C THR A 44 11.42 25.28 8.52
N SER A 45 11.35 24.01 8.87
CA SER A 45 11.41 22.89 7.91
C SER A 45 10.71 21.64 8.46
N PRO A 46 10.12 20.80 7.59
CA PRO A 46 9.58 19.51 8.00
C PRO A 46 10.68 18.55 8.49
N PRO A 47 10.35 17.54 9.31
CA PRO A 47 11.28 16.45 9.64
C PRO A 47 11.86 15.78 8.40
N THR A 48 13.10 15.31 8.46
CA THR A 48 13.83 14.73 7.31
C THR A 48 13.12 13.55 6.66
N GLY A 49 12.48 12.67 7.46
CA GLY A 49 11.68 11.56 6.96
C GLY A 49 10.48 12.04 6.12
N GLN A 50 9.81 13.11 6.54
CA GLN A 50 8.69 13.71 5.80
C GLN A 50 9.19 14.41 4.52
N GLN A 51 10.35 15.10 4.57
CA GLN A 51 10.96 15.68 3.38
C GLN A 51 11.24 14.61 2.32
N TRP A 52 11.80 13.47 2.76
CA TRP A 52 12.09 12.36 1.87
C TRP A 52 10.80 11.73 1.29
N LEU A 53 9.84 11.37 2.14
CA LEU A 53 8.65 10.63 1.71
C LEU A 53 7.70 11.48 0.85
N TYR A 54 7.40 12.71 1.32
CA TYR A 54 6.37 13.54 0.68
C TYR A 54 6.93 14.57 -0.30
N GLY A 55 8.20 14.92 -0.19
CA GLY A 55 8.82 16.01 -0.95
C GLY A 55 9.85 15.61 -1.97
N SER A 56 10.47 14.41 -1.85
CA SER A 56 11.54 14.04 -2.75
C SER A 56 11.06 13.30 -4.01
N ALA A 57 11.83 13.46 -5.08
CA ALA A 57 11.64 12.66 -6.28
C ALA A 57 11.97 11.18 -6.03
N GLU A 58 12.95 10.90 -5.18
CA GLU A 58 13.38 9.56 -4.79
C GLU A 58 12.24 8.80 -4.10
N GLY A 59 11.54 9.42 -3.16
CA GLY A 59 10.37 8.84 -2.49
C GLY A 59 9.25 8.51 -3.49
N ALA A 60 8.95 9.44 -4.40
CA ALA A 60 7.93 9.22 -5.42
C ALA A 60 8.31 8.10 -6.41
N VAL A 61 9.58 8.03 -6.83
CA VAL A 61 10.07 6.98 -7.73
C VAL A 61 10.09 5.63 -7.03
N ALA A 62 10.54 5.54 -5.78
CA ALA A 62 10.56 4.31 -5.00
C ALA A 62 9.13 3.72 -4.88
N SER A 63 8.13 4.57 -4.59
CA SER A 63 6.73 4.18 -4.55
C SER A 63 6.26 3.60 -5.88
N ARG A 64 6.50 4.31 -7.00
CA ARG A 64 6.10 3.83 -8.35
C ARG A 64 6.77 2.52 -8.72
N GLN A 65 8.03 2.29 -8.35
CA GLN A 65 8.73 1.03 -8.58
C GLN A 65 8.07 -0.11 -7.80
N ALA A 66 7.73 0.11 -6.53
CA ALA A 66 7.05 -0.89 -5.70
C ALA A 66 5.66 -1.24 -6.28
N TYR A 67 4.87 -0.24 -6.68
CA TYR A 67 3.58 -0.46 -7.31
C TYR A 67 3.68 -1.19 -8.65
N ARG A 68 4.69 -0.86 -9.47
CA ARG A 68 4.92 -1.57 -10.73
C ARG A 68 5.20 -3.05 -10.48
N ALA A 69 6.15 -3.36 -9.59
CA ALA A 69 6.50 -4.74 -9.25
C ALA A 69 5.30 -5.51 -8.71
N LEU A 70 4.50 -4.90 -7.83
CA LEU A 70 3.26 -5.49 -7.31
C LEU A 70 2.25 -5.76 -8.43
N THR A 71 2.05 -4.80 -9.33
CA THR A 71 1.08 -4.93 -10.42
C THR A 71 1.48 -6.04 -11.39
N GLU A 72 2.75 -6.08 -11.81
CA GLU A 72 3.30 -7.12 -12.68
C GLU A 72 3.13 -8.50 -12.04
N TYR A 73 3.47 -8.65 -10.76
CA TYR A 73 3.27 -9.89 -10.01
C TYR A 73 1.79 -10.31 -9.99
N VAL A 74 0.87 -9.40 -9.64
CA VAL A 74 -0.56 -9.70 -9.54
C VAL A 74 -1.13 -10.12 -10.88
N ILE A 75 -0.80 -9.42 -11.97
CA ILE A 75 -1.24 -9.79 -13.32
C ILE A 75 -0.71 -11.18 -13.69
N GLU A 76 0.55 -11.49 -13.40
CA GLU A 76 1.11 -12.82 -13.64
C GLU A 76 0.34 -13.91 -12.87
N GLN A 77 -0.01 -13.67 -11.59
CA GLN A 77 -0.78 -14.65 -10.81
C GLN A 77 -2.15 -14.93 -11.44
N THR A 78 -2.83 -13.92 -12.03
CA THR A 78 -4.15 -14.13 -12.67
C THR A 78 -4.06 -14.95 -13.97
N GLN A 79 -2.90 -15.06 -14.58
CA GLN A 79 -2.67 -15.82 -15.81
C GLN A 79 -2.29 -17.28 -15.56
N ARG A 80 -2.00 -17.66 -14.32
CA ARG A 80 -1.65 -19.05 -13.99
C ARG A 80 -2.85 -19.98 -14.14
N PRO A 81 -2.65 -21.23 -14.61
CA PRO A 81 -3.72 -22.21 -14.67
C PRO A 81 -4.39 -22.39 -13.29
N THR A 82 -5.72 -22.42 -13.27
CA THR A 82 -6.52 -22.57 -12.04
C THR A 82 -6.32 -23.93 -11.35
N GLU A 83 -5.68 -24.87 -12.01
CA GLU A 83 -5.32 -26.19 -11.49
C GLU A 83 -4.02 -26.18 -10.67
N GLU A 84 -3.17 -25.17 -10.87
CA GLU A 84 -2.02 -24.95 -9.99
C GLU A 84 -2.51 -24.37 -8.66
N TYR A 85 -2.08 -24.98 -7.58
CA TYR A 85 -2.44 -24.59 -6.22
C TYR A 85 -2.01 -23.15 -5.98
N VAL A 86 -2.93 -22.21 -6.04
CA VAL A 86 -2.65 -20.83 -5.64
C VAL A 86 -2.60 -20.81 -4.11
N ILE A 87 -1.42 -20.55 -3.58
CA ILE A 87 -1.21 -20.40 -2.14
C ILE A 87 -1.48 -18.95 -1.78
N SER A 88 -2.35 -18.73 -0.78
CA SER A 88 -2.51 -17.42 -0.17
C SER A 88 -1.18 -16.93 0.40
N THR A 89 -0.99 -15.62 0.41
CA THR A 89 0.17 -14.98 1.04
C THR A 89 -0.05 -14.67 2.52
N VAL A 90 -1.22 -15.04 3.07
CA VAL A 90 -1.59 -14.83 4.48
C VAL A 90 -1.11 -16.02 5.31
N LEU A 91 -0.37 -15.74 6.37
CA LEU A 91 0.08 -16.75 7.32
C LEU A 91 -1.09 -17.34 8.10
N GLY A 92 -1.07 -18.65 8.26
CA GLY A 92 -2.02 -19.40 9.06
C GLY A 92 -1.82 -19.18 10.58
N PRO A 93 -2.80 -19.58 11.39
CA PRO A 93 -2.79 -19.29 12.83
C PRO A 93 -1.69 -20.00 13.64
N LYS A 94 -1.05 -21.02 13.07
CA LYS A 94 0.06 -21.76 13.68
C LYS A 94 1.41 -21.41 13.08
N ALA A 95 1.44 -20.55 12.07
CA ALA A 95 2.66 -20.17 11.39
C ALA A 95 3.63 -19.45 12.33
N THR A 96 4.90 -19.66 12.08
CA THR A 96 5.98 -18.83 12.62
C THR A 96 6.74 -18.16 11.45
N LEU A 97 7.60 -17.19 11.75
CA LEU A 97 8.42 -16.58 10.70
C LEU A 97 9.55 -17.50 10.20
N THR A 98 9.89 -18.54 10.95
CA THR A 98 10.87 -19.55 10.55
C THR A 98 10.25 -20.76 9.87
N GLU A 99 8.99 -21.03 10.17
CA GLU A 99 8.18 -22.12 9.61
C GLU A 99 6.83 -21.57 9.18
N PRO A 100 6.77 -20.81 8.06
CA PRO A 100 5.55 -20.21 7.59
C PRO A 100 4.61 -21.25 6.99
N GLU A 101 3.41 -21.31 7.54
CA GLU A 101 2.27 -22.04 6.97
C GLU A 101 1.29 -21.00 6.42
N PHE A 102 0.74 -21.23 5.24
CA PHE A 102 -0.16 -20.31 4.58
C PHE A 102 -1.58 -20.84 4.54
N ILE A 103 -2.56 -19.92 4.60
CA ILE A 103 -3.96 -20.27 4.42
C ILE A 103 -4.19 -20.70 2.95
N GLY A 104 -4.90 -21.80 2.74
CA GLY A 104 -5.21 -22.26 1.38
C GLY A 104 -6.25 -21.36 0.72
N CYS A 105 -6.10 -21.12 -0.58
CA CYS A 105 -6.99 -20.25 -1.36
C CYS A 105 -8.35 -20.90 -1.72
N GLY A 106 -8.39 -22.21 -1.85
CA GLY A 106 -9.57 -22.88 -2.40
C GLY A 106 -9.91 -22.38 -3.82
N ARG A 107 -11.20 -22.12 -4.07
CA ARG A 107 -11.71 -21.53 -5.32
C ARG A 107 -12.19 -20.07 -5.14
N ASN A 108 -11.69 -19.39 -4.13
CA ASN A 108 -12.10 -18.03 -3.82
C ASN A 108 -11.58 -17.04 -4.87
N THR A 109 -12.28 -15.94 -5.04
CA THR A 109 -11.84 -14.82 -5.90
C THR A 109 -10.52 -14.26 -5.41
N MET A 110 -9.60 -14.00 -6.33
CA MET A 110 -8.30 -13.40 -6.02
C MET A 110 -8.44 -11.99 -5.46
N ALA A 111 -7.66 -11.70 -4.44
CA ALA A 111 -7.61 -10.38 -3.82
C ALA A 111 -6.19 -9.97 -3.46
N VAL A 112 -5.98 -8.65 -3.35
CA VAL A 112 -4.78 -8.03 -2.79
C VAL A 112 -5.18 -7.22 -1.56
N ILE A 113 -4.47 -7.41 -0.45
CA ILE A 113 -4.63 -6.63 0.76
C ILE A 113 -3.63 -5.48 0.75
N PHE A 114 -4.11 -4.27 1.00
CA PHE A 114 -3.31 -3.08 1.20
C PHE A 114 -3.50 -2.53 2.62
N ASP A 115 -2.43 -2.02 3.22
CA ASP A 115 -2.60 -0.98 4.23
C ASP A 115 -3.10 0.32 3.58
N ALA A 116 -3.59 1.28 4.37
CA ALA A 116 -4.07 2.55 3.83
C ALA A 116 -3.04 3.68 4.00
N ASP A 117 -2.58 3.91 5.23
CA ASP A 117 -1.79 5.09 5.58
C ASP A 117 -0.33 4.91 5.14
N GLU A 118 0.21 5.83 4.35
CA GLU A 118 1.52 5.78 3.69
C GLU A 118 1.76 4.52 2.83
N THR A 119 0.63 3.90 2.46
CA THR A 119 0.58 2.81 1.48
C THR A 119 -0.35 3.16 0.31
N LEU A 120 -1.65 3.30 0.53
CA LEU A 120 -2.61 3.75 -0.48
C LEU A 120 -2.66 5.27 -0.57
N ILE A 121 -2.62 5.95 0.57
CA ILE A 121 -2.72 7.41 0.68
C ILE A 121 -1.59 7.99 1.52
N TRP A 122 -1.17 9.17 1.15
CA TRP A 122 -0.31 10.02 1.97
C TRP A 122 -1.15 10.94 2.85
N ASN A 123 -0.88 10.94 4.14
CA ASN A 123 -1.58 11.76 5.14
C ASN A 123 -0.98 13.17 5.28
N VAL A 124 -0.63 13.78 4.15
CA VAL A 124 0.13 15.03 4.12
C VAL A 124 -0.49 16.16 4.95
N GLY A 125 -1.82 16.24 5.03
CA GLY A 125 -2.51 17.26 5.82
C GLY A 125 -2.28 17.10 7.32
N ALA A 126 -2.48 15.89 7.86
CA ALA A 126 -2.22 15.60 9.28
C ALA A 126 -0.73 15.71 9.63
N MET A 127 0.12 15.13 8.79
CA MET A 127 1.57 15.14 8.99
C MET A 127 2.14 16.54 8.98
N ARG A 128 1.66 17.40 8.07
CA ARG A 128 2.01 18.81 8.05
C ARG A 128 1.60 19.52 9.35
N TYR A 129 0.33 19.36 9.75
CA TYR A 129 -0.17 20.00 10.96
C TYR A 129 0.64 19.61 12.20
N MET A 130 0.90 18.30 12.40
CA MET A 130 1.70 17.82 13.53
C MET A 130 3.14 18.34 13.47
N ALA A 131 3.77 18.34 12.30
CA ALA A 131 5.13 18.86 12.12
C ALA A 131 5.24 20.36 12.43
N GLU A 132 4.28 21.18 11.98
CA GLU A 132 4.22 22.61 12.27
C GLU A 132 4.08 22.91 13.77
N GLN A 133 3.42 22.00 14.51
CA GLN A 133 3.27 22.08 15.97
C GLN A 133 4.45 21.47 16.75
N GLY A 134 5.44 20.90 16.04
CA GLY A 134 6.55 20.16 16.67
C GLY A 134 6.07 18.93 17.45
N LYS A 135 4.95 18.35 17.06
CA LYS A 135 4.35 17.16 17.71
C LYS A 135 4.72 15.89 16.97
N ASP A 136 4.96 14.85 17.73
CA ASP A 136 4.88 13.48 17.27
C ASP A 136 3.41 13.05 17.05
N PHE A 137 3.16 11.75 16.90
CA PHE A 137 1.81 11.23 16.77
C PHE A 137 0.92 11.62 17.96
N ASP A 138 -0.26 12.19 17.67
CA ASP A 138 -1.29 12.54 18.62
C ASP A 138 -2.62 11.87 18.20
N SER A 139 -3.11 10.97 19.04
CA SER A 139 -4.31 10.16 18.73
C SER A 139 -5.59 10.99 18.60
N ALA A 140 -5.71 12.11 19.30
CA ALA A 140 -6.88 12.99 19.21
C ALA A 140 -6.88 13.79 17.88
N ILE A 141 -5.70 14.24 17.45
CA ILE A 141 -5.53 14.86 16.14
C ILE A 141 -5.82 13.84 15.04
N TRP A 142 -5.32 12.61 15.21
CA TRP A 142 -5.52 11.55 14.23
C TRP A 142 -6.99 11.15 14.09
N ASP A 143 -7.72 11.05 15.21
CA ASP A 143 -9.17 10.79 15.20
C ASP A 143 -9.95 11.88 14.45
N GLN A 144 -9.57 13.16 14.63
CA GLN A 144 -10.16 14.25 13.85
C GLN A 144 -9.78 14.18 12.36
N TRP A 145 -8.53 13.80 12.07
CA TRP A 145 -8.06 13.61 10.71
C TRP A 145 -8.85 12.53 9.98
N GLU A 146 -9.04 11.37 10.60
CA GLU A 146 -9.85 10.30 10.03
C GLU A 146 -11.28 10.74 9.70
N LYS A 147 -11.87 11.61 10.53
CA LYS A 147 -13.24 12.14 10.33
C LYS A 147 -13.35 13.21 9.27
N THR A 148 -12.35 14.07 9.13
CA THR A 148 -12.48 15.34 8.41
C THR A 148 -11.46 15.58 7.31
N GLY A 149 -10.41 14.75 7.24
CA GLY A 149 -9.27 14.95 6.36
C GLY A 149 -9.41 14.41 4.94
N ALA A 150 -10.56 13.84 4.56
CA ALA A 150 -10.72 13.13 3.29
C ALA A 150 -10.21 13.90 2.06
N GLY A 151 -10.54 15.17 1.93
CA GLY A 151 -10.10 16.02 0.80
C GLY A 151 -8.67 16.55 0.89
N LYS A 152 -7.88 16.11 1.90
CA LYS A 152 -6.50 16.55 2.16
C LYS A 152 -5.51 15.37 2.20
N ALA A 153 -6.00 14.15 2.02
CA ALA A 153 -5.18 12.98 1.74
C ALA A 153 -4.89 12.93 0.24
N LEU A 154 -3.69 12.49 -0.13
CA LEU A 154 -3.29 12.32 -1.53
C LEU A 154 -3.07 10.84 -1.83
N ALA A 155 -3.39 10.40 -3.04
CA ALA A 155 -2.96 9.06 -3.46
C ALA A 155 -1.44 8.94 -3.43
N MET A 156 -0.94 7.81 -2.93
CA MET A 156 0.48 7.50 -3.04
C MET A 156 0.88 7.38 -4.53
N PRO A 157 2.05 7.90 -4.95
CA PRO A 157 2.45 7.85 -6.36
C PRO A 157 2.46 6.43 -6.94
N GLY A 158 1.65 6.18 -7.94
CA GLY A 158 1.48 4.88 -8.59
C GLY A 158 0.28 4.07 -8.06
N ALA A 159 -0.35 4.47 -6.95
CA ALA A 159 -1.44 3.71 -6.34
C ALA A 159 -2.67 3.60 -7.26
N ALA A 160 -3.17 4.72 -7.76
CA ALA A 160 -4.40 4.73 -8.56
C ALA A 160 -4.28 3.90 -9.84
N GLU A 161 -3.16 4.06 -10.56
CA GLU A 161 -2.86 3.29 -11.75
C GLU A 161 -2.78 1.78 -11.47
N ALA A 162 -2.08 1.41 -10.38
CA ALA A 162 -1.91 0.03 -9.98
C ALA A 162 -3.25 -0.63 -9.59
N LEU A 163 -4.05 0.04 -8.76
CA LEU A 163 -5.35 -0.48 -8.34
C LEU A 163 -6.31 -0.67 -9.52
N ASN A 164 -6.30 0.25 -10.48
CA ASN A 164 -7.13 0.14 -11.67
C ASN A 164 -6.70 -1.05 -12.54
N ALA A 165 -5.40 -1.20 -12.80
CA ALA A 165 -4.87 -2.32 -13.57
C ALA A 165 -5.20 -3.69 -12.94
N MET A 166 -5.12 -3.81 -11.61
CA MET A 166 -5.50 -5.04 -10.90
C MET A 166 -7.01 -5.32 -10.98
N ARG A 167 -7.85 -4.28 -10.89
CA ARG A 167 -9.31 -4.43 -11.05
C ARG A 167 -9.69 -4.86 -12.46
N GLU A 168 -9.02 -4.36 -13.49
CA GLU A 168 -9.24 -4.74 -14.89
C GLU A 168 -9.01 -6.24 -15.15
N VAL A 169 -8.11 -6.87 -14.39
CA VAL A 169 -7.88 -8.33 -14.45
C VAL A 169 -8.73 -9.12 -13.43
N GLY A 170 -9.74 -8.49 -12.83
CA GLY A 170 -10.72 -9.15 -11.95
C GLY A 170 -10.26 -9.37 -10.52
N VAL A 171 -9.17 -8.72 -10.07
CA VAL A 171 -8.67 -8.84 -8.70
C VAL A 171 -9.41 -7.88 -7.76
N THR A 172 -9.85 -8.38 -6.62
CA THR A 172 -10.49 -7.57 -5.58
C THR A 172 -9.44 -6.81 -4.78
N ILE A 173 -9.60 -5.49 -4.65
CA ILE A 173 -8.74 -4.64 -3.83
C ILE A 173 -9.36 -4.50 -2.44
N ILE A 174 -8.59 -4.80 -1.40
CA ILE A 174 -9.03 -4.76 -0.01
C ILE A 174 -8.07 -3.88 0.80
N ALA A 175 -8.61 -2.90 1.51
CA ALA A 175 -7.87 -2.12 2.49
C ALA A 175 -8.01 -2.74 3.89
N ASN A 176 -6.88 -2.95 4.60
CA ASN A 176 -6.82 -3.43 5.98
C ASN A 176 -5.93 -2.50 6.79
N THR A 177 -6.53 -1.52 7.45
CA THR A 177 -5.84 -0.39 8.08
C THR A 177 -6.11 -0.30 9.58
N ASN A 178 -5.24 0.39 10.31
CA ASN A 178 -5.43 0.72 11.72
C ASN A 178 -6.22 2.03 11.96
N ARG A 179 -6.82 2.60 10.91
CA ARG A 179 -7.89 3.59 11.09
C ARG A 179 -9.05 2.94 11.82
N THR A 180 -9.78 3.73 12.61
CA THR A 180 -10.80 3.18 13.52
C THR A 180 -12.11 2.86 12.81
N ALA A 181 -12.77 1.78 13.22
CA ALA A 181 -14.10 1.42 12.71
C ALA A 181 -15.16 2.50 13.01
N ALA A 182 -14.97 3.28 14.07
CA ALA A 182 -15.83 4.42 14.39
C ALA A 182 -15.78 5.52 13.30
N ASN A 183 -14.68 5.60 12.55
CA ASN A 183 -14.45 6.59 11.51
C ASN A 183 -14.51 5.97 10.09
N ALA A 184 -15.20 4.85 9.92
CA ALA A 184 -15.25 4.11 8.66
C ALA A 184 -15.63 5.01 7.47
N LYS A 185 -16.66 5.83 7.62
CA LYS A 185 -17.13 6.75 6.57
C LYS A 185 -16.06 7.75 6.14
N GLY A 186 -15.31 8.30 7.10
CA GLY A 186 -14.21 9.23 6.79
C GLY A 186 -13.06 8.55 6.03
N THR A 187 -12.79 7.28 6.34
CA THR A 187 -11.79 6.48 5.61
C THR A 187 -12.25 6.13 4.20
N GLU A 188 -13.50 5.71 4.01
CA GLU A 188 -14.09 5.50 2.68
C GLU A 188 -14.02 6.77 1.83
N ASP A 189 -14.38 7.92 2.42
CA ASP A 189 -14.35 9.21 1.75
C ASP A 189 -12.91 9.64 1.39
N ALA A 190 -11.93 9.35 2.25
CA ALA A 190 -10.52 9.66 1.99
C ALA A 190 -9.98 8.84 0.80
N LEU A 191 -10.24 7.53 0.77
CA LEU A 191 -9.80 6.66 -0.32
C LEU A 191 -10.47 7.05 -1.65
N ARG A 192 -11.77 7.36 -1.62
CA ARG A 192 -12.51 7.84 -2.80
C ARG A 192 -12.00 9.20 -3.29
N ALA A 193 -11.82 10.16 -2.39
CA ALA A 193 -11.34 11.50 -2.73
C ALA A 193 -9.91 11.47 -3.30
N ALA A 194 -9.09 10.50 -2.89
CA ALA A 194 -7.77 10.24 -3.45
C ALA A 194 -7.82 9.55 -4.84
N GLY A 195 -8.99 9.25 -5.38
CA GLY A 195 -9.14 8.61 -6.70
C GLY A 195 -8.86 7.12 -6.71
N LEU A 196 -8.91 6.45 -5.55
CA LEU A 196 -8.59 5.02 -5.41
C LEU A 196 -9.81 4.11 -5.60
N GLY A 197 -10.99 4.69 -5.90
CA GLY A 197 -12.25 3.98 -6.08
C GLY A 197 -13.02 3.80 -4.77
N GLU A 198 -14.08 3.01 -4.85
CA GLU A 198 -14.98 2.77 -3.72
C GLU A 198 -14.47 1.61 -2.85
N PHE A 199 -14.54 1.83 -1.53
CA PHE A 199 -14.31 0.82 -0.53
C PHE A 199 -15.53 0.75 0.39
N GLU A 200 -15.86 -0.43 0.86
CA GLU A 200 -17.04 -0.68 1.69
C GLU A 200 -16.61 -1.36 3.00
N HIS A 201 -16.98 -0.75 4.14
CA HIS A 201 -16.63 -1.27 5.46
C HIS A 201 -17.10 -2.72 5.65
N ARG A 202 -16.22 -3.57 6.16
CA ARG A 202 -16.39 -5.02 6.39
C ARG A 202 -16.56 -5.86 5.12
N LYS A 203 -16.37 -5.26 3.95
CA LYS A 203 -16.38 -5.98 2.67
C LYS A 203 -15.02 -5.83 1.96
N THR A 204 -14.67 -4.60 1.61
CA THR A 204 -13.37 -4.26 0.99
C THR A 204 -12.55 -3.27 1.83
N LEU A 205 -13.06 -2.85 2.98
CA LEU A 205 -12.37 -2.03 3.98
C LEU A 205 -12.51 -2.69 5.36
N PHE A 206 -11.37 -3.00 5.97
CA PHE A 206 -11.28 -3.58 7.33
C PHE A 206 -10.50 -2.63 8.23
N LEU A 207 -11.05 -2.33 9.39
CA LEU A 207 -10.62 -1.27 10.28
C LEU A 207 -10.28 -1.80 11.68
N MET A 208 -9.46 -1.07 12.40
CA MET A 208 -9.22 -1.35 13.82
C MET A 208 -10.56 -1.27 14.60
N GLY A 209 -10.85 -2.34 15.33
CA GLY A 209 -12.14 -2.51 16.04
C GLY A 209 -13.09 -3.50 15.34
N ASP A 210 -12.83 -3.92 14.09
CA ASP A 210 -13.61 -4.96 13.42
C ASP A 210 -13.35 -6.36 14.00
N THR A 211 -12.19 -6.55 14.61
CA THR A 211 -11.82 -7.77 15.33
C THR A 211 -11.18 -7.42 16.67
N PRO A 212 -11.20 -8.33 17.66
CA PRO A 212 -10.37 -8.20 18.84
C PRO A 212 -8.87 -8.14 18.50
N GLY A 213 -8.04 -7.57 19.36
CA GLY A 213 -6.59 -7.53 19.19
C GLY A 213 -6.00 -6.14 18.92
N GLY A 214 -6.81 -5.08 19.03
CA GLY A 214 -6.34 -3.69 18.92
C GLY A 214 -5.72 -3.40 17.54
N SER A 215 -4.48 -2.93 17.53
CA SER A 215 -3.73 -2.59 16.32
C SER A 215 -3.24 -3.80 15.51
N SER A 216 -3.32 -5.03 16.04
CA SER A 216 -3.01 -6.22 15.26
C SER A 216 -3.95 -6.36 14.06
N LYS A 217 -3.37 -6.57 12.88
CA LYS A 217 -4.13 -6.79 11.65
C LYS A 217 -4.41 -8.26 11.36
N ASP A 218 -3.85 -9.20 12.15
CA ASP A 218 -3.92 -10.64 11.87
C ASP A 218 -5.35 -11.18 11.87
N GLY A 219 -6.19 -10.80 12.83
CA GLY A 219 -7.59 -11.23 12.88
C GLY A 219 -8.39 -10.77 11.66
N ARG A 220 -8.16 -9.56 11.18
CA ARG A 220 -8.79 -9.01 9.97
C ARG A 220 -8.28 -9.72 8.72
N ARG A 221 -6.96 -10.01 8.63
CA ARG A 221 -6.37 -10.80 7.53
C ARG A 221 -6.96 -12.21 7.46
N ALA A 222 -7.17 -12.85 8.61
CA ALA A 222 -7.79 -14.18 8.65
C ALA A 222 -9.23 -14.16 8.09
N ILE A 223 -10.04 -13.16 8.46
CA ILE A 223 -11.40 -12.99 7.91
C ILE A 223 -11.35 -12.74 6.39
N ILE A 224 -10.40 -11.96 5.92
CA ILE A 224 -10.23 -11.68 4.49
C ILE A 224 -9.83 -12.96 3.75
N ALA A 225 -8.85 -13.70 4.29
CA ALA A 225 -8.36 -14.94 3.68
C ALA A 225 -9.38 -16.09 3.68
N ASP A 226 -10.36 -16.07 4.59
CA ASP A 226 -11.51 -16.99 4.57
C ASP A 226 -12.45 -16.72 3.38
N ARG A 227 -12.54 -15.47 2.93
CA ARG A 227 -13.45 -15.02 1.87
C ARG A 227 -12.80 -14.92 0.50
N TYR A 228 -11.50 -14.67 0.46
CA TYR A 228 -10.75 -14.37 -0.75
C TYR A 228 -9.45 -15.19 -0.82
N CYS A 229 -9.01 -15.48 -2.04
CA CYS A 229 -7.66 -15.94 -2.27
C CYS A 229 -6.72 -14.73 -2.28
N VAL A 230 -6.04 -14.47 -1.18
CA VAL A 230 -5.12 -13.32 -1.05
C VAL A 230 -3.80 -13.64 -1.73
N ILE A 231 -3.62 -13.18 -2.96
CA ILE A 231 -2.43 -13.45 -3.77
C ILE A 231 -1.27 -12.49 -3.50
N ALA A 232 -1.55 -11.32 -2.93
CA ALA A 232 -0.51 -10.38 -2.51
C ALA A 232 -0.96 -9.53 -1.32
N MET A 233 0.02 -9.02 -0.57
CA MET A 233 -0.15 -8.02 0.48
C MET A 233 0.82 -6.87 0.27
N ALA A 234 0.38 -5.64 0.56
CA ALA A 234 1.16 -4.43 0.44
C ALA A 234 0.98 -3.55 1.69
N GLY A 235 2.05 -3.00 2.21
CA GLY A 235 2.06 -2.16 3.39
C GLY A 235 3.41 -1.48 3.59
N ASP A 236 3.45 -0.50 4.48
CA ASP A 236 4.67 0.25 4.82
C ASP A 236 5.33 -0.22 6.12
N GLN A 237 4.63 -1.08 6.88
CA GLN A 237 5.13 -1.65 8.13
C GLN A 237 5.12 -3.19 8.08
N LEU A 238 6.07 -3.86 8.73
CA LEU A 238 6.10 -5.32 8.80
C LEU A 238 4.84 -5.91 9.45
N GLY A 239 4.18 -5.17 10.34
CA GLY A 239 2.90 -5.53 10.95
C GLY A 239 1.75 -5.68 9.95
N ASP A 240 1.88 -5.10 8.75
CA ASP A 240 0.90 -5.24 7.67
C ASP A 240 0.91 -6.64 7.07
N PHE A 241 2.00 -7.36 7.24
CA PHE A 241 2.17 -8.74 6.77
C PHE A 241 1.94 -9.75 7.88
N SER A 242 2.45 -9.51 9.10
CA SER A 242 2.22 -10.34 10.27
C SER A 242 2.53 -9.61 11.58
N GLN A 243 1.71 -9.82 12.59
CA GLN A 243 1.98 -9.34 13.95
C GLN A 243 3.19 -10.03 14.60
N LEU A 244 3.66 -11.15 14.06
CA LEU A 244 4.86 -11.85 14.53
C LEU A 244 6.12 -10.96 14.46
N PHE A 245 6.14 -9.95 13.59
CA PHE A 245 7.22 -8.95 13.56
C PHE A 245 7.15 -7.88 14.66
N ASN A 246 6.05 -7.84 15.41
CA ASN A 246 5.81 -6.84 16.44
C ASN A 246 5.55 -7.47 17.82
N VAL A 247 6.09 -8.67 18.05
CA VAL A 247 6.01 -9.33 19.37
C VAL A 247 6.71 -8.46 20.40
N PRO A 248 6.10 -8.24 21.61
CA PRO A 248 6.72 -7.48 22.68
C PRO A 248 8.10 -8.02 23.06
N GLY A 249 9.06 -7.13 23.25
CA GLY A 249 10.45 -7.49 23.60
C GLY A 249 11.36 -7.83 22.42
N LEU A 250 10.87 -7.83 21.19
CA LEU A 250 11.69 -8.05 20.01
C LEU A 250 12.66 -6.87 19.82
N SER A 251 13.97 -7.14 19.80
CA SER A 251 14.99 -6.12 19.55
C SER A 251 14.98 -5.66 18.08
N VAL A 252 15.65 -4.54 17.79
CA VAL A 252 15.82 -4.06 16.40
C VAL A 252 16.56 -5.11 15.56
N ALA A 253 17.62 -5.70 16.12
CA ALA A 253 18.42 -6.73 15.45
C ALA A 253 17.61 -8.02 15.19
N ASP A 254 16.85 -8.51 16.18
CA ASP A 254 16.02 -9.70 16.00
C ASP A 254 14.92 -9.48 14.96
N ARG A 255 14.26 -8.31 15.01
CA ARG A 255 13.23 -7.93 14.03
C ARG A 255 13.80 -7.91 12.60
N LYS A 256 15.01 -7.36 12.43
CA LYS A 256 15.73 -7.36 11.14
C LYS A 256 16.07 -8.79 10.71
N THR A 257 16.62 -9.62 11.61
CA THR A 257 16.96 -11.01 11.35
C THR A 257 15.73 -11.84 10.91
N LEU A 258 14.60 -11.66 11.59
CA LEU A 258 13.35 -12.35 11.23
C LEU A 258 12.85 -11.92 9.85
N ALA A 259 12.95 -10.64 9.49
CA ALA A 259 12.50 -10.14 8.20
C ALA A 259 13.34 -10.66 7.01
N VAL A 260 14.61 -10.98 7.24
CA VAL A 260 15.52 -11.55 6.23
C VAL A 260 15.74 -13.05 6.37
N ASN A 261 14.98 -13.72 7.24
CA ASN A 261 15.04 -15.18 7.36
C ASN A 261 14.73 -15.84 6.01
N PRO A 262 15.46 -16.90 5.59
CA PRO A 262 15.28 -17.55 4.28
C PRO A 262 13.85 -17.98 3.97
N ALA A 263 13.05 -18.35 4.98
CA ALA A 263 11.65 -18.76 4.80
C ALA A 263 10.75 -17.60 4.42
N ILE A 264 11.01 -16.39 4.94
CA ILE A 264 10.25 -15.16 4.69
C ILE A 264 10.85 -14.36 3.53
N MET A 265 12.18 -14.36 3.38
CA MET A 265 12.89 -13.57 2.38
C MET A 265 12.36 -13.77 0.96
N LYS A 266 11.93 -14.98 0.63
CA LYS A 266 11.35 -15.33 -0.68
C LYS A 266 10.00 -14.69 -0.95
N LEU A 267 9.33 -14.12 0.05
CA LEU A 267 8.02 -13.47 -0.09
C LEU A 267 8.16 -12.00 -0.48
N TRP A 268 9.27 -11.35 -0.10
CA TRP A 268 9.48 -9.93 -0.44
C TRP A 268 9.64 -9.75 -1.95
N GLY A 269 8.74 -8.95 -2.53
CA GLY A 269 8.62 -8.78 -3.97
C GLY A 269 7.94 -9.96 -4.69
N ASN A 270 7.48 -10.97 -3.95
CA ASN A 270 6.84 -12.18 -4.46
C ASN A 270 5.65 -12.57 -3.56
N GLY A 271 4.64 -11.74 -3.53
CA GLY A 271 3.46 -11.85 -2.69
C GLY A 271 3.41 -10.84 -1.54
N TRP A 272 4.56 -10.41 -0.99
CA TRP A 272 4.65 -9.36 0.02
C TRP A 272 5.42 -8.17 -0.53
N PHE A 273 4.81 -6.98 -0.53
CA PHE A 273 5.36 -5.75 -1.11
C PHE A 273 5.43 -4.65 -0.05
N LEU A 274 6.63 -4.41 0.46
CA LEU A 274 6.89 -3.39 1.47
C LEU A 274 7.16 -2.03 0.79
N PHE A 275 6.44 -1.00 1.24
CA PHE A 275 6.67 0.39 0.87
C PHE A 275 7.56 1.10 1.88
N SER A 276 8.25 2.15 1.45
CA SER A 276 9.14 2.90 2.33
C SER A 276 8.34 3.87 3.19
N ASN A 277 8.54 3.81 4.51
CA ASN A 277 8.07 4.82 5.45
C ASN A 277 9.21 5.25 6.40
N PRO A 278 9.92 6.35 6.12
CA PRO A 278 10.93 6.92 6.99
C PRO A 278 10.35 7.93 8.01
N VAL A 279 9.03 7.99 8.18
CA VAL A 279 8.37 9.02 9.00
C VAL A 279 8.02 8.53 10.39
N TYR A 280 7.45 7.32 10.50
CA TYR A 280 6.97 6.78 11.77
C TYR A 280 6.91 5.24 11.78
N GLY A 281 6.57 4.70 12.92
CA GLY A 281 6.31 3.27 13.09
C GLY A 281 7.46 2.49 13.72
N PRO A 282 7.28 1.18 13.94
CA PRO A 282 8.28 0.31 14.54
C PRO A 282 9.60 0.17 13.75
N SER A 283 9.63 0.66 12.51
CA SER A 283 10.84 0.72 11.67
C SER A 283 11.81 1.81 12.09
N ILE A 284 11.33 2.84 12.81
CA ILE A 284 12.13 3.99 13.25
C ILE A 284 12.30 3.93 14.76
N ARG A 285 13.25 3.14 15.21
CA ARG A 285 13.61 2.98 16.63
C ARG A 285 15.02 2.43 16.75
N GLY A 286 15.56 2.49 17.96
CA GLY A 286 16.86 1.98 18.30
C GLY A 286 17.87 3.07 18.62
N GLY A 287 18.80 2.77 19.55
CA GLY A 287 19.94 3.61 19.88
C GLY A 287 21.11 3.40 18.91
N PHE A 288 22.21 4.15 19.15
CA PHE A 288 23.40 4.07 18.29
C PHE A 288 23.91 2.63 18.13
N ASP A 289 24.04 1.87 19.23
CA ASP A 289 24.60 0.52 19.21
C ASP A 289 23.64 -0.53 18.63
N GLU A 290 22.34 -0.23 18.54
CA GLU A 290 21.37 -1.10 17.88
C GLU A 290 21.32 -0.87 16.37
N ILE A 291 21.63 0.33 15.92
CA ILE A 291 21.60 0.72 14.49
C ILE A 291 22.98 0.55 13.86
N PHE A 292 24.02 0.99 14.55
CA PHE A 292 25.42 0.88 14.11
C PHE A 292 26.13 -0.13 14.99
N THR A 293 26.45 -1.29 14.44
CA THR A 293 27.10 -2.34 15.22
C THR A 293 28.50 -1.87 15.69
N PRO A 294 28.95 -2.27 16.90
CA PRO A 294 30.25 -1.81 17.44
C PRO A 294 31.42 -2.04 16.50
N GLU A 295 31.38 -3.12 15.70
CA GLU A 295 32.42 -3.48 14.73
C GLU A 295 32.53 -2.48 13.56
N THR A 296 31.49 -1.66 13.35
CA THR A 296 31.47 -0.65 12.29
C THR A 296 31.92 0.73 12.80
N LYS A 297 32.26 0.83 14.10
CA LYS A 297 32.71 2.08 14.67
C LYS A 297 34.02 2.51 14.01
N TRP A 298 34.04 3.73 13.48
CA TRP A 298 35.19 4.35 12.87
C TRP A 298 35.38 5.73 13.46
N GLU A 299 36.66 6.07 13.72
CA GLU A 299 37.08 7.40 14.17
C GLU A 299 38.18 7.92 13.23
N PRO A 300 38.20 9.23 12.89
CA PRO A 300 39.26 9.77 12.10
C PRO A 300 40.60 9.67 12.89
N SER A 301 41.69 9.35 12.21
CA SER A 301 43.03 9.49 12.79
C SER A 301 43.37 10.96 12.97
N GLU A 302 43.96 11.31 14.10
CA GLU A 302 44.49 12.65 14.37
C GLU A 302 45.60 13.06 13.38
#